data_86ba7a5455d84c8b475190440bc4e848
#
_entry.id   86ba7a5455d84c8b475190440bc4e848
#
_cell.length_a   1.000
_cell.length_b   1.000
_cell.length_c   1.000
_cell.angle_alpha   90.00
_cell.angle_beta   90.00
_cell.angle_gamma   90.00
#
_symmetry.space_group_name_H-M   'P 1'
#
loop_
_entity.id
_entity.type
_entity.pdbx_description
1 polymer ?
#
loop_
_entity_poly.entity_id
_entity_poly.type
_entity_poly.pdbx_seq_one_letter_code
_entity_poly.pdbx_strand_id
1 'polypeptide(L)'
;MTQDHAGRHGHFGSGRANGDLAQARAVLFDKDGTLFAFERGEGEIGQRLIHELSHGDRGLSRALAETAGYDAVEGKYAPDSLIASGSWALLAKRWAQDLPLWRADELEAWLRLEAVSLSRLARAPAAADLKTLLRRLCRAGLRLGLATHDVEASARRQLERAHIAELFPFVAGYGSGFAPKPDPSMLQGFCASVGVEAGDVVVVGDSVADLAMARAGGALAGIGVLSGPADADILAPEADLILPSIADLPAALGV
;
A
#
# COMPACT_ATOMS: atom_id res chain seq x y z
N MET A 1 34.27 -20.14 26.23
CA MET A 1 32.97 -20.69 25.82
C MET A 1 32.15 -19.51 25.31
N THR A 2 32.30 -19.21 24.04
CA THR A 2 31.59 -18.17 23.30
C THR A 2 30.44 -18.86 22.56
N GLN A 3 29.19 -18.56 22.96
CA GLN A 3 28.01 -19.04 22.24
C GLN A 3 27.71 -18.10 21.10
N ASP A 4 27.87 -18.62 19.90
CA ASP A 4 27.36 -18.07 18.62
C ASP A 4 25.85 -17.95 18.69
N HIS A 5 25.32 -16.72 18.62
CA HIS A 5 23.92 -16.45 18.30
C HIS A 5 23.80 -16.19 16.79
N ALA A 6 23.84 -17.28 16.02
CA ALA A 6 23.42 -17.24 14.63
C ALA A 6 21.91 -16.95 14.59
N GLY A 7 21.54 -15.76 14.06
CA GLY A 7 20.17 -15.33 13.88
C GLY A 7 19.40 -16.29 12.97
N ARG A 8 18.35 -16.86 13.52
CA ARG A 8 17.33 -17.59 12.74
C ARG A 8 16.49 -16.56 12.00
N HIS A 9 16.73 -16.37 10.73
CA HIS A 9 15.78 -15.70 9.83
C HIS A 9 14.55 -16.62 9.73
N GLY A 10 13.51 -16.29 10.48
CA GLY A 10 12.24 -17.01 10.46
C GLY A 10 11.50 -16.70 9.15
N HIS A 11 11.46 -17.68 8.26
CA HIS A 11 10.50 -17.69 7.18
C HIS A 11 9.15 -18.08 7.77
N PHE A 12 8.26 -17.09 7.98
CA PHE A 12 6.87 -17.37 8.28
C PHE A 12 6.11 -17.44 6.95
N GLY A 13 5.96 -18.64 6.44
CA GLY A 13 5.15 -18.93 5.27
C GLY A 13 4.26 -20.13 5.53
N SER A 14 2.94 -19.99 5.50
CA SER A 14 2.03 -21.09 5.31
C SER A 14 2.09 -21.46 3.82
N GLY A 15 2.80 -22.52 3.46
CA GLY A 15 3.12 -22.95 2.10
C GLY A 15 1.90 -23.11 1.18
N ARG A 16 1.45 -22.02 0.60
CA ARG A 16 0.42 -21.95 -0.44
C ARG A 16 0.93 -21.38 -1.77
N ALA A 17 2.23 -21.03 -1.89
CA ALA A 17 2.77 -20.60 -3.16
C ALA A 17 2.57 -21.74 -4.18
N ASN A 18 1.69 -21.54 -5.15
CA ASN A 18 1.38 -22.52 -6.20
C ASN A 18 2.52 -22.67 -7.22
N GLY A 19 3.64 -21.96 -7.06
CA GLY A 19 4.76 -21.96 -7.99
C GLY A 19 6.07 -21.48 -7.35
N ASP A 20 7.16 -21.72 -8.06
CA ASP A 20 8.46 -21.19 -7.75
C ASP A 20 8.45 -19.66 -8.04
N LEU A 21 8.71 -18.84 -7.04
CA LEU A 21 8.74 -17.37 -7.17
C LEU A 21 9.77 -16.89 -8.22
N ALA A 22 10.79 -17.69 -8.51
CA ALA A 22 11.75 -17.39 -9.58
C ALA A 22 11.14 -17.44 -11.00
N GLN A 23 9.91 -17.97 -11.15
CA GLN A 23 9.18 -17.94 -12.42
C GLN A 23 8.40 -16.64 -12.64
N ALA A 24 8.37 -15.74 -11.66
CA ALA A 24 7.70 -14.46 -11.79
C ALA A 24 8.22 -13.65 -13.00
N ARG A 25 7.30 -13.06 -13.75
CA ARG A 25 7.59 -12.21 -14.92
C ARG A 25 7.23 -10.74 -14.64
N ALA A 26 6.42 -10.51 -13.60
CA ALA A 26 6.00 -9.18 -13.24
C ALA A 26 5.74 -9.07 -11.72
N VAL A 27 5.84 -7.84 -11.22
CA VAL A 27 5.52 -7.51 -9.83
C VAL A 27 4.55 -6.33 -9.81
N LEU A 28 3.41 -6.52 -9.15
CA LEU A 28 2.45 -5.46 -8.87
C LEU A 28 2.59 -5.03 -7.42
N PHE A 29 3.02 -3.80 -7.20
CA PHE A 29 3.25 -3.24 -5.87
C PHE A 29 2.06 -2.44 -5.38
N ASP A 30 1.78 -2.49 -4.09
CA ASP A 30 1.13 -1.40 -3.39
C ASP A 30 2.10 -0.21 -3.20
N LYS A 31 1.56 0.94 -2.77
CA LYS A 31 2.30 2.19 -2.64
C LYS A 31 2.71 2.49 -1.19
N ASP A 32 1.73 2.73 -0.34
CA ASP A 32 1.93 3.26 1.01
C ASP A 32 2.09 2.11 2.01
N GLY A 33 3.18 2.11 2.76
CA GLY A 33 3.58 0.95 3.57
C GLY A 33 4.41 -0.09 2.81
N THR A 34 4.45 -0.01 1.48
CA THR A 34 5.18 -0.95 0.60
C THR A 34 6.36 -0.30 -0.11
N LEU A 35 6.14 0.62 -1.06
CA LEU A 35 7.22 1.39 -1.71
C LEU A 35 7.66 2.60 -0.88
N PHE A 36 6.73 3.20 -0.15
CA PHE A 36 6.95 4.39 0.68
C PHE A 36 6.51 4.12 2.11
N ALA A 37 7.26 4.67 3.06
CA ALA A 37 6.99 4.49 4.47
C ALA A 37 5.60 5.05 4.85
N PHE A 38 4.79 4.23 5.51
CA PHE A 38 3.45 4.58 5.95
C PHE A 38 3.45 5.68 7.02
N GLU A 39 4.24 5.50 8.08
CA GLU A 39 4.18 6.33 9.30
C GLU A 39 4.49 7.82 9.10
N ARG A 40 5.28 8.18 8.07
CA ARG A 40 5.68 9.57 7.83
C ARG A 40 4.77 10.35 6.88
N GLY A 41 3.88 9.70 6.17
CA GLY A 41 3.04 10.35 5.16
C GLY A 41 1.55 10.34 5.51
N GLU A 42 1.00 9.19 5.83
CA GLU A 42 -0.43 9.03 6.12
C GLU A 42 -0.83 9.70 7.44
N GLY A 43 0.03 9.59 8.48
CA GLY A 43 -0.17 10.28 9.76
C GLY A 43 -0.27 11.78 9.59
N GLU A 44 0.64 12.38 8.83
CA GLU A 44 0.64 13.83 8.58
C GLU A 44 -0.54 14.28 7.71
N ILE A 45 -0.90 13.50 6.69
CA ILE A 45 -2.07 13.79 5.85
C ILE A 45 -3.35 13.71 6.69
N GLY A 46 -3.54 12.62 7.42
CA GLY A 46 -4.71 12.45 8.28
C GLY A 46 -4.86 13.56 9.30
N GLN A 47 -3.77 13.92 10.00
CA GLN A 47 -3.77 15.02 10.97
C GLN A 47 -4.11 16.37 10.33
N ARG A 48 -3.61 16.65 9.12
CA ARG A 48 -3.94 17.89 8.41
C ARG A 48 -5.40 17.94 7.99
N LEU A 49 -5.92 16.86 7.41
CA LEU A 49 -7.33 16.78 7.04
C LEU A 49 -8.24 16.97 8.25
N ILE A 50 -7.92 16.33 9.38
CA ILE A 50 -8.64 16.50 10.65
C ILE A 50 -8.55 17.95 11.14
N HIS A 51 -7.36 18.55 11.09
CA HIS A 51 -7.17 19.94 11.50
C HIS A 51 -8.02 20.91 10.68
N GLU A 52 -8.03 20.74 9.36
CA GLU A 52 -8.81 21.58 8.45
C GLU A 52 -10.32 21.40 8.67
N LEU A 53 -10.81 20.18 8.79
CA LEU A 53 -12.23 19.90 8.97
C LEU A 53 -12.75 20.30 10.35
N SER A 54 -11.91 20.19 11.39
CA SER A 54 -12.31 20.52 12.76
C SER A 54 -12.26 22.03 13.07
N HIS A 55 -11.62 22.85 12.22
CA HIS A 55 -11.46 24.29 12.43
C HIS A 55 -11.01 24.67 13.85
N GLY A 56 -10.19 23.81 14.49
CA GLY A 56 -9.68 24.00 15.84
C GLY A 56 -10.61 23.53 16.96
N ASP A 57 -11.77 22.95 16.64
CA ASP A 57 -12.61 22.27 17.64
C ASP A 57 -11.93 20.97 18.08
N ARG A 58 -11.53 20.91 19.36
CA ARG A 58 -10.84 19.75 19.94
C ARG A 58 -11.72 18.52 20.06
N GLY A 59 -13.02 18.70 20.31
CA GLY A 59 -13.96 17.60 20.42
C GLY A 59 -14.16 16.93 19.06
N LEU A 60 -14.42 17.74 18.03
CA LEU A 60 -14.56 17.28 16.65
C LEU A 60 -13.27 16.66 16.12
N SER A 61 -12.12 17.30 16.37
CA SER A 61 -10.80 16.79 15.98
C SER A 61 -10.58 15.37 16.54
N ARG A 62 -10.93 15.16 17.82
CA ARG A 62 -10.82 13.84 18.45
C ARG A 62 -11.77 12.82 17.84
N ALA A 63 -13.04 13.17 17.62
CA ALA A 63 -14.03 12.28 17.02
C ALA A 63 -13.61 11.83 15.60
N LEU A 64 -13.14 12.77 14.77
CA LEU A 64 -12.64 12.47 13.44
C LEU A 64 -11.40 11.56 13.49
N ALA A 65 -10.48 11.80 14.43
CA ALA A 65 -9.28 10.98 14.60
C ALA A 65 -9.62 9.54 15.02
N GLU A 66 -10.49 9.38 16.02
CA GLU A 66 -10.96 8.08 16.50
C GLU A 66 -11.68 7.31 15.36
N THR A 67 -12.56 7.99 14.62
CA THR A 67 -13.26 7.40 13.48
C THR A 67 -12.32 6.99 12.35
N ALA A 68 -11.23 7.73 12.15
CA ALA A 68 -10.18 7.40 11.17
C ALA A 68 -9.28 6.24 11.61
N GLY A 69 -9.38 5.82 12.88
CA GLY A 69 -8.54 4.77 13.47
C GLY A 69 -7.18 5.28 13.96
N TYR A 70 -7.09 6.57 14.32
CA TYR A 70 -5.88 7.13 14.91
C TYR A 70 -5.87 6.92 16.42
N ASP A 71 -4.81 6.29 16.92
CA ASP A 71 -4.56 6.17 18.35
C ASP A 71 -3.73 7.39 18.82
N ALA A 72 -4.37 8.27 19.58
CA ALA A 72 -3.75 9.48 20.08
C ALA A 72 -2.69 9.21 21.18
N VAL A 73 -2.72 8.04 21.83
CA VAL A 73 -1.76 7.64 22.88
C VAL A 73 -0.50 7.11 22.22
N GLU A 74 -0.65 6.22 21.25
CA GLU A 74 0.46 5.62 20.50
C GLU A 74 0.98 6.55 19.39
N GLY A 75 0.22 7.59 19.02
CA GLY A 75 0.58 8.53 17.97
C GLY A 75 0.56 7.94 16.57
N LYS A 76 -0.18 6.86 16.34
CA LYS A 76 -0.22 6.12 15.08
C LYS A 76 -1.63 5.67 14.69
N TYR A 77 -1.80 5.29 13.43
CA TYR A 77 -3.02 4.66 12.96
C TYR A 77 -3.04 3.17 13.30
N ALA A 78 -4.23 2.66 13.64
CA ALA A 78 -4.42 1.22 13.78
C ALA A 78 -4.21 0.52 12.41
N PRO A 79 -3.73 -0.73 12.40
CA PRO A 79 -3.47 -1.48 11.16
C PRO A 79 -4.69 -1.64 10.26
N ASP A 80 -5.89 -1.67 10.83
CA ASP A 80 -7.18 -1.77 10.16
C ASP A 80 -7.87 -0.41 10.00
N SER A 81 -7.15 0.69 10.21
CA SER A 81 -7.70 2.05 10.14
C SER A 81 -8.26 2.38 8.77
N LEU A 82 -9.28 3.25 8.73
CA LEU A 82 -9.89 3.69 7.48
C LEU A 82 -8.92 4.50 6.59
N ILE A 83 -7.95 5.17 7.19
CA ILE A 83 -6.89 5.88 6.45
C ILE A 83 -5.87 4.90 5.89
N ALA A 84 -5.47 3.88 6.65
CA ALA A 84 -4.46 2.92 6.24
C ALA A 84 -4.94 1.96 5.14
N SER A 85 -6.14 1.43 5.28
CA SER A 85 -6.69 0.39 4.41
C SER A 85 -7.96 0.78 3.68
N GLY A 86 -8.58 1.88 4.10
CA GLY A 86 -9.90 2.29 3.65
C GLY A 86 -9.90 3.08 2.34
N SER A 87 -11.05 3.07 1.68
CA SER A 87 -11.34 3.99 0.60
C SER A 87 -11.73 5.35 1.16
N TRP A 88 -11.40 6.43 0.44
CA TRP A 88 -11.85 7.78 0.75
C TRP A 88 -13.38 7.87 0.87
N ALA A 89 -14.10 7.05 0.10
CA ALA A 89 -15.56 6.96 0.16
C ALA A 89 -16.06 6.47 1.52
N LEU A 90 -15.42 5.46 2.10
CA LEU A 90 -15.81 4.94 3.41
C LEU A 90 -15.47 5.95 4.53
N LEU A 91 -14.30 6.57 4.45
CA LEU A 91 -13.88 7.61 5.38
C LEU A 91 -14.85 8.80 5.34
N ALA A 92 -15.18 9.30 4.15
CA ALA A 92 -16.13 10.38 3.95
C ALA A 92 -17.52 10.05 4.52
N LYS A 93 -18.01 8.83 4.26
CA LYS A 93 -19.28 8.36 4.80
C LYS A 93 -19.32 8.33 6.33
N ARG A 94 -18.21 7.98 6.97
CA ARG A 94 -18.11 7.96 8.44
C ARG A 94 -17.98 9.37 8.99
N TRP A 95 -17.09 10.18 8.44
CA TRP A 95 -16.85 11.55 8.90
C TRP A 95 -18.04 12.49 8.67
N ALA A 96 -18.82 12.31 7.61
CA ALA A 96 -20.03 13.07 7.37
C ALA A 96 -21.09 12.94 8.49
N GLN A 97 -20.98 11.92 9.36
CA GLN A 97 -21.86 11.77 10.54
C GLN A 97 -21.55 12.83 11.61
N ASP A 98 -20.28 13.26 11.70
CA ASP A 98 -19.80 14.25 12.68
C ASP A 98 -19.66 15.65 12.04
N LEU A 99 -19.83 15.75 10.71
CA LEU A 99 -19.69 16.98 9.92
C LEU A 99 -21.02 17.36 9.25
N PRO A 100 -21.96 17.99 9.98
CA PRO A 100 -23.35 18.19 9.51
C PRO A 100 -23.47 19.12 8.29
N LEU A 101 -22.43 19.89 7.98
CA LEU A 101 -22.39 20.77 6.80
C LEU A 101 -21.89 20.04 5.54
N TRP A 102 -21.45 18.78 5.65
CA TRP A 102 -20.91 18.02 4.54
C TRP A 102 -21.82 16.87 4.16
N ARG A 103 -22.10 16.73 2.87
CA ARG A 103 -22.61 15.48 2.30
C ARG A 103 -21.45 14.52 2.08
N ALA A 104 -21.68 13.23 2.18
CA ALA A 104 -20.61 12.23 2.07
C ALA A 104 -19.91 12.26 0.70
N ASP A 105 -20.67 12.50 -0.39
CA ASP A 105 -20.14 12.62 -1.75
C ASP A 105 -19.28 13.88 -1.94
N GLU A 106 -19.69 15.00 -1.38
CA GLU A 106 -18.92 16.25 -1.40
C GLU A 106 -17.64 16.14 -0.56
N LEU A 107 -17.74 15.55 0.62
CA LEU A 107 -16.59 15.30 1.50
C LEU A 107 -15.58 14.35 0.85
N GLU A 108 -16.05 13.28 0.19
CA GLU A 108 -15.19 12.37 -0.55
C GLU A 108 -14.41 13.10 -1.66
N ALA A 109 -15.09 13.93 -2.45
CA ALA A 109 -14.45 14.71 -3.51
C ALA A 109 -13.39 15.66 -2.94
N TRP A 110 -13.70 16.34 -1.82
CA TRP A 110 -12.75 17.22 -1.13
C TRP A 110 -11.54 16.46 -0.58
N LEU A 111 -11.75 15.34 0.12
CA LEU A 111 -10.67 14.50 0.66
C LEU A 111 -9.71 14.05 -0.44
N ARG A 112 -10.22 13.69 -1.61
CA ARG A 112 -9.41 13.28 -2.75
C ARG A 112 -8.57 14.44 -3.31
N LEU A 113 -9.15 15.62 -3.42
CA LEU A 113 -8.42 16.81 -3.87
C LEU A 113 -7.31 17.19 -2.89
N GLU A 114 -7.60 17.16 -1.60
CA GLU A 114 -6.61 17.45 -0.56
C GLU A 114 -5.52 16.38 -0.49
N ALA A 115 -5.84 15.10 -0.63
CA ALA A 115 -4.83 14.04 -0.73
C ALA A 115 -3.85 14.30 -1.88
N VAL A 116 -4.34 14.73 -3.05
CA VAL A 116 -3.49 15.14 -4.18
C VAL A 116 -2.63 16.36 -3.82
N SER A 117 -3.19 17.34 -3.10
CA SER A 117 -2.46 18.54 -2.66
C SER A 117 -1.37 18.18 -1.64
N LEU A 118 -1.71 17.36 -0.65
CA LEU A 118 -0.82 16.93 0.42
C LEU A 118 0.23 15.91 -0.02
N SER A 119 0.02 15.21 -1.14
CA SER A 119 1.05 14.35 -1.76
C SER A 119 2.33 15.11 -2.16
N ARG A 120 2.32 16.43 -2.02
CA ARG A 120 3.51 17.30 -2.12
C ARG A 120 4.50 17.09 -0.97
N LEU A 121 4.08 16.48 0.14
CA LEU A 121 4.99 16.09 1.21
C LEU A 121 5.80 14.88 0.73
N ALA A 122 7.13 15.03 0.74
CA ALA A 122 8.02 13.95 0.33
C ALA A 122 7.92 12.79 1.34
N ARG A 123 7.39 11.66 0.91
CA ARG A 123 7.40 10.43 1.72
C ARG A 123 8.75 9.73 1.56
N ALA A 124 9.33 9.29 2.68
CA ALA A 124 10.56 8.52 2.64
C ALA A 124 10.33 7.17 1.94
N PRO A 125 11.28 6.68 1.12
CA PRO A 125 11.23 5.32 0.61
C PRO A 125 11.19 4.30 1.76
N ALA A 126 10.43 3.21 1.59
CA ALA A 126 10.39 2.12 2.56
C ALA A 126 11.69 1.29 2.55
N ALA A 127 12.46 1.34 1.47
CA ALA A 127 13.79 0.76 1.36
C ALA A 127 14.84 1.87 1.16
N ALA A 128 16.02 1.72 1.77
CA ALA A 128 17.07 2.73 1.79
C ALA A 128 17.55 3.16 0.39
N ASP A 129 17.53 2.26 -0.59
CA ASP A 129 17.86 2.53 -1.99
C ASP A 129 16.79 1.94 -2.92
N LEU A 130 15.58 2.51 -2.83
CA LEU A 130 14.41 2.07 -3.59
C LEU A 130 14.67 2.02 -5.11
N LYS A 131 15.33 3.04 -5.65
CA LYS A 131 15.58 3.12 -7.10
C LYS A 131 16.50 2.02 -7.60
N THR A 132 17.58 1.74 -6.89
CA THR A 132 18.51 0.66 -7.23
C THR A 132 17.84 -0.71 -7.11
N LEU A 133 17.02 -0.92 -6.06
CA LEU A 133 16.24 -2.14 -5.87
C LEU A 133 15.30 -2.38 -7.07
N LEU A 134 14.48 -1.41 -7.42
CA LEU A 134 13.53 -1.53 -8.53
C LEU A 134 14.23 -1.74 -9.87
N ARG A 135 15.34 -1.04 -10.12
CA ARG A 135 16.16 -1.25 -11.32
C ARG A 135 16.78 -2.65 -11.38
N ARG A 136 17.12 -3.24 -10.23
CA ARG A 136 17.59 -4.63 -10.16
C ARG A 136 16.50 -5.59 -10.64
N LEU A 137 15.26 -5.43 -10.16
CA LEU A 137 14.13 -6.22 -10.62
C LEU A 137 13.89 -6.07 -12.13
N CYS A 138 13.92 -4.82 -12.65
CA CYS A 138 13.77 -4.58 -14.08
C CYS A 138 14.89 -5.23 -14.91
N ARG A 139 16.15 -5.19 -14.43
CA ARG A 139 17.29 -5.85 -15.12
C ARG A 139 17.18 -7.37 -15.14
N ALA A 140 16.50 -7.95 -14.15
CA ALA A 140 16.16 -9.37 -14.13
C ALA A 140 15.01 -9.72 -15.09
N GLY A 141 14.45 -8.74 -15.82
CA GLY A 141 13.37 -8.94 -16.79
C GLY A 141 11.96 -8.76 -16.22
N LEU A 142 11.82 -8.42 -14.94
CA LEU A 142 10.52 -8.22 -14.31
C LEU A 142 9.88 -6.90 -14.76
N ARG A 143 8.58 -6.95 -15.07
CA ARG A 143 7.75 -5.77 -15.34
C ARG A 143 7.11 -5.30 -14.05
N LEU A 144 7.14 -3.99 -13.80
CA LEU A 144 6.64 -3.41 -12.55
C LEU A 144 5.35 -2.66 -12.80
N GLY A 145 4.40 -2.78 -11.85
CA GLY A 145 3.16 -2.03 -11.81
C GLY A 145 2.87 -1.53 -10.40
N LEU A 146 1.99 -0.55 -10.30
CA LEU A 146 1.49 0.02 -9.06
C LEU A 146 -0.02 -0.08 -8.99
N ALA A 147 -0.54 -0.58 -7.87
CA ALA A 147 -1.97 -0.61 -7.54
C ALA A 147 -2.18 -0.03 -6.15
N THR A 148 -2.89 1.08 -6.03
CA THR A 148 -3.07 1.81 -4.77
C THR A 148 -4.52 2.24 -4.54
N HIS A 149 -4.92 2.43 -3.29
CA HIS A 149 -6.18 3.09 -2.94
C HIS A 149 -6.10 4.63 -3.06
N ASP A 150 -4.88 5.20 -3.16
CA ASP A 150 -4.70 6.63 -3.38
C ASP A 150 -5.17 7.06 -4.78
N VAL A 151 -5.32 8.36 -4.96
CA VAL A 151 -5.65 8.94 -6.28
C VAL A 151 -4.51 8.70 -7.25
N GLU A 152 -4.80 8.19 -8.46
CA GLU A 152 -3.78 7.89 -9.48
C GLU A 152 -2.82 9.07 -9.73
N ALA A 153 -3.36 10.28 -9.87
CA ALA A 153 -2.54 11.48 -10.09
C ALA A 153 -1.58 11.79 -8.93
N SER A 154 -1.97 11.46 -7.68
CA SER A 154 -1.12 11.57 -6.50
C SER A 154 0.01 10.53 -6.55
N ALA A 155 -0.33 9.29 -6.84
CA ALA A 155 0.62 8.20 -6.95
C ALA A 155 1.69 8.48 -8.04
N ARG A 156 1.28 8.92 -9.22
CA ARG A 156 2.20 9.30 -10.31
C ARG A 156 3.18 10.39 -9.90
N ARG A 157 2.69 11.46 -9.26
CA ARG A 157 3.57 12.54 -8.77
C ARG A 157 4.57 12.07 -7.73
N GLN A 158 4.18 11.12 -6.87
CA GLN A 158 5.09 10.58 -5.88
C GLN A 158 6.19 9.73 -6.52
N LEU A 159 5.87 8.92 -7.52
CA LEU A 159 6.85 8.17 -8.31
C LEU A 159 7.81 9.11 -9.07
N GLU A 160 7.30 10.22 -9.64
CA GLU A 160 8.12 11.25 -10.31
C GLU A 160 9.11 11.89 -9.35
N ARG A 161 8.68 12.28 -8.15
CA ARG A 161 9.56 12.85 -7.11
C ARG A 161 10.62 11.88 -6.62
N ALA A 162 10.28 10.60 -6.55
CA ALA A 162 11.22 9.55 -6.21
C ALA A 162 12.14 9.18 -7.38
N HIS A 163 11.96 9.81 -8.56
CA HIS A 163 12.70 9.52 -9.79
C HIS A 163 12.65 8.04 -10.19
N ILE A 164 11.46 7.42 -10.08
CA ILE A 164 11.20 6.02 -10.42
C ILE A 164 9.97 5.83 -11.32
N ALA A 165 9.31 6.91 -11.74
CA ALA A 165 8.08 6.82 -12.55
C ALA A 165 8.29 6.05 -13.86
N GLU A 166 9.48 6.16 -14.46
CA GLU A 166 9.86 5.46 -15.69
C GLU A 166 9.88 3.93 -15.54
N LEU A 167 9.94 3.42 -14.32
CA LEU A 167 9.97 1.98 -14.03
C LEU A 167 8.57 1.36 -13.94
N PHE A 168 7.53 2.20 -13.87
CA PHE A 168 6.14 1.79 -13.69
C PHE A 168 5.28 2.11 -14.92
N PRO A 169 5.27 1.26 -15.95
CA PRO A 169 4.42 1.45 -17.13
C PRO A 169 2.91 1.39 -16.80
N PHE A 170 2.55 0.76 -15.69
CA PHE A 170 1.18 0.68 -15.18
C PHE A 170 1.10 1.31 -13.79
N VAL A 171 0.15 2.22 -13.63
CA VAL A 171 -0.21 2.82 -12.33
C VAL A 171 -1.72 2.88 -12.27
N ALA A 172 -2.31 2.21 -11.29
CA ALA A 172 -3.73 2.21 -11.02
C ALA A 172 -4.01 2.72 -9.60
N GLY A 173 -5.02 3.55 -9.49
CA GLY A 173 -5.50 4.11 -8.24
C GLY A 173 -6.93 4.60 -8.40
N TYR A 174 -7.40 5.37 -7.43
CA TYR A 174 -8.71 5.99 -7.61
C TYR A 174 -8.71 6.92 -8.84
N GLY A 175 -9.73 6.76 -9.67
CA GLY A 175 -9.87 7.50 -10.93
C GLY A 175 -9.33 6.77 -12.16
N SER A 176 -8.66 5.63 -12.01
CA SER A 176 -8.14 4.81 -13.12
C SER A 176 -9.19 3.94 -13.81
N GLY A 177 -10.45 3.94 -13.34
CA GLY A 177 -11.53 3.12 -13.90
C GLY A 177 -11.57 1.67 -13.41
N PHE A 178 -10.72 1.30 -12.45
CA PHE A 178 -10.74 0.00 -11.78
C PHE A 178 -11.48 0.07 -10.44
N ALA A 179 -12.07 -1.06 -10.03
CA ALA A 179 -12.59 -1.19 -8.68
C ALA A 179 -11.43 -1.21 -7.64
N PRO A 180 -11.69 -0.72 -6.40
CA PRO A 180 -10.66 -0.72 -5.36
C PRO A 180 -10.32 -2.14 -4.89
N LYS A 181 -9.11 -2.35 -4.40
CA LYS A 181 -8.70 -3.59 -3.72
C LYS A 181 -9.69 -3.90 -2.58
N PRO A 182 -10.11 -5.12 -2.36
CA PRO A 182 -9.54 -6.39 -2.86
C PRO A 182 -10.09 -6.88 -4.22
N ASP A 183 -10.81 -6.07 -4.99
CA ASP A 183 -11.27 -6.46 -6.32
C ASP A 183 -10.06 -6.72 -7.24
N PRO A 184 -10.06 -7.80 -8.06
CA PRO A 184 -8.92 -8.17 -8.90
C PRO A 184 -8.70 -7.29 -10.13
N SER A 185 -9.58 -6.32 -10.41
CA SER A 185 -9.56 -5.54 -11.66
C SER A 185 -8.26 -4.77 -11.90
N MET A 186 -7.59 -4.26 -10.83
CA MET A 186 -6.29 -3.61 -10.98
C MET A 186 -5.19 -4.60 -11.40
N LEU A 187 -5.18 -5.83 -10.84
CA LEU A 187 -4.27 -6.89 -11.26
C LEU A 187 -4.53 -7.31 -12.71
N GLN A 188 -5.79 -7.50 -13.08
CA GLN A 188 -6.17 -7.84 -14.45
C GLN A 188 -5.77 -6.74 -15.45
N GLY A 189 -5.98 -5.47 -15.09
CA GLY A 189 -5.55 -4.32 -15.88
C GLY A 189 -4.03 -4.27 -16.06
N PHE A 190 -3.28 -4.57 -15.00
CA PHE A 190 -1.82 -4.69 -15.07
C PHE A 190 -1.40 -5.80 -16.02
N CYS A 191 -1.92 -7.01 -15.86
CA CYS A 191 -1.63 -8.15 -16.73
C CYS A 191 -1.85 -7.81 -18.20
N ALA A 192 -3.02 -7.22 -18.53
CA ALA A 192 -3.34 -6.80 -19.89
C ALA A 192 -2.37 -5.74 -20.42
N SER A 193 -1.97 -4.77 -19.59
CA SER A 193 -1.10 -3.67 -20.00
C SER A 193 0.33 -4.10 -20.31
N VAL A 194 0.84 -5.12 -19.59
CA VAL A 194 2.23 -5.60 -19.75
C VAL A 194 2.34 -6.94 -20.48
N GLY A 195 1.22 -7.57 -20.84
CA GLY A 195 1.19 -8.79 -21.63
C GLY A 195 1.73 -10.01 -20.86
N VAL A 196 1.24 -10.23 -19.64
CA VAL A 196 1.52 -11.41 -18.80
C VAL A 196 0.22 -12.01 -18.28
N GLU A 197 0.25 -13.29 -17.93
CA GLU A 197 -0.86 -13.93 -17.22
C GLU A 197 -0.80 -13.64 -15.72
N ALA A 198 -1.93 -13.69 -15.02
CA ALA A 198 -1.96 -13.44 -13.58
C ALA A 198 -1.05 -14.41 -12.81
N GLY A 199 -0.98 -15.67 -13.23
CA GLY A 199 -0.08 -16.68 -12.67
C GLY A 199 1.42 -16.42 -12.86
N ASP A 200 1.79 -15.37 -13.59
CA ASP A 200 3.18 -14.88 -13.75
C ASP A 200 3.46 -13.66 -12.84
N VAL A 201 2.45 -13.15 -12.11
CA VAL A 201 2.55 -11.92 -11.33
C VAL A 201 2.66 -12.21 -9.85
N VAL A 202 3.65 -11.59 -9.21
CA VAL A 202 3.72 -11.48 -7.75
C VAL A 202 3.09 -10.14 -7.35
N VAL A 203 2.15 -10.17 -6.41
CA VAL A 203 1.59 -8.97 -5.78
C VAL A 203 2.30 -8.74 -4.45
N VAL A 204 2.75 -7.51 -4.21
CA VAL A 204 3.45 -7.13 -2.98
C VAL A 204 2.71 -6.00 -2.31
N GLY A 205 2.31 -6.18 -1.06
CA GLY A 205 1.56 -5.18 -0.30
C GLY A 205 1.67 -5.39 1.21
N ASP A 206 1.24 -4.41 1.97
CA ASP A 206 1.28 -4.39 3.44
C ASP A 206 -0.11 -4.57 4.08
N SER A 207 -1.14 -4.77 3.27
CA SER A 207 -2.53 -4.91 3.74
C SER A 207 -3.19 -6.22 3.28
N VAL A 208 -4.19 -6.64 4.05
CA VAL A 208 -5.07 -7.77 3.69
C VAL A 208 -5.75 -7.55 2.33
N ALA A 209 -6.06 -6.30 1.98
CA ALA A 209 -6.70 -5.97 0.71
C ALA A 209 -5.80 -6.27 -0.50
N ASP A 210 -4.48 -6.07 -0.39
CA ASP A 210 -3.50 -6.39 -1.43
C ASP A 210 -3.43 -7.90 -1.68
N LEU A 211 -3.33 -8.64 -0.59
CA LEU A 211 -3.19 -10.10 -0.63
C LEU A 211 -4.49 -10.78 -1.10
N ALA A 212 -5.64 -10.25 -0.67
CA ALA A 212 -6.94 -10.73 -1.15
C ALA A 212 -7.14 -10.42 -2.64
N MET A 213 -6.69 -9.25 -3.15
CA MET A 213 -6.67 -8.94 -4.59
C MET A 213 -5.79 -9.94 -5.36
N ALA A 214 -4.60 -10.25 -4.84
CA ALA A 214 -3.71 -11.25 -5.43
C ALA A 214 -4.40 -12.61 -5.58
N ARG A 215 -5.02 -13.08 -4.51
CA ARG A 215 -5.75 -14.35 -4.48
C ARG A 215 -6.95 -14.36 -5.42
N ALA A 216 -7.79 -13.32 -5.36
CA ALA A 216 -8.98 -13.19 -6.19
C ALA A 216 -8.65 -13.13 -7.69
N GLY A 217 -7.51 -12.52 -8.03
CA GLY A 217 -7.04 -12.39 -9.41
C GLY A 217 -6.20 -13.57 -9.91
N GLY A 218 -5.89 -14.56 -9.08
CA GLY A 218 -5.09 -15.72 -9.46
C GLY A 218 -3.61 -15.40 -9.67
N ALA A 219 -3.05 -14.46 -8.90
CA ALA A 219 -1.62 -14.17 -8.92
C ALA A 219 -0.77 -15.41 -8.58
N LEU A 220 0.49 -15.41 -9.03
CA LEU A 220 1.48 -16.43 -8.69
C LEU A 220 1.65 -16.51 -7.17
N ALA A 221 1.77 -15.36 -6.52
CA ALA A 221 1.83 -15.24 -5.07
C ALA A 221 1.42 -13.83 -4.60
N GLY A 222 0.89 -13.78 -3.37
CA GLY A 222 0.72 -12.56 -2.58
C GLY A 222 1.80 -12.49 -1.50
N ILE A 223 2.69 -11.51 -1.59
CA ILE A 223 3.77 -11.28 -0.62
C ILE A 223 3.39 -10.12 0.29
N GLY A 224 3.25 -10.41 1.59
CA GLY A 224 3.07 -9.40 2.62
C GLY A 224 4.39 -8.76 3.01
N VAL A 225 4.41 -7.45 3.23
CA VAL A 225 5.55 -6.72 3.80
C VAL A 225 5.18 -6.05 5.11
N LEU A 226 6.11 -6.09 6.08
CA LEU A 226 5.92 -5.55 7.43
C LEU A 226 6.39 -4.08 7.56
N SER A 227 6.56 -3.39 6.44
CA SER A 227 6.91 -1.96 6.39
C SER A 227 5.68 -1.04 6.48
N GLY A 228 4.47 -1.60 6.50
CA GLY A 228 3.21 -0.92 6.73
C GLY A 228 2.65 -1.13 8.14
N PRO A 229 1.39 -0.77 8.37
CA PRO A 229 0.77 -0.84 9.71
C PRO A 229 0.37 -2.25 10.13
N ALA A 230 0.14 -3.20 9.20
CA ALA A 230 -0.26 -4.56 9.55
C ALA A 230 0.95 -5.38 10.00
N ASP A 231 0.77 -6.16 11.07
CA ASP A 231 1.76 -7.12 11.54
C ASP A 231 1.63 -8.49 10.82
N ALA A 232 2.55 -9.40 11.15
CA ALA A 232 2.60 -10.71 10.55
C ALA A 232 1.35 -11.55 10.82
N ASP A 233 0.74 -11.44 11.99
CA ASP A 233 -0.44 -12.22 12.37
C ASP A 233 -1.67 -11.78 11.56
N ILE A 234 -1.75 -10.50 11.22
CA ILE A 234 -2.83 -9.95 10.37
C ILE A 234 -2.65 -10.39 8.91
N LEU A 235 -1.42 -10.41 8.39
CA LEU A 235 -1.15 -10.74 6.99
C LEU A 235 -1.10 -12.25 6.72
N ALA A 236 -0.66 -13.06 7.68
CA ALA A 236 -0.41 -14.49 7.51
C ALA A 236 -1.58 -15.32 6.95
N PRO A 237 -2.86 -15.03 7.28
CA PRO A 237 -3.98 -15.79 6.71
C PRO A 237 -4.12 -15.65 5.19
N GLU A 238 -3.65 -14.54 4.61
CA GLU A 238 -3.79 -14.21 3.19
C GLU A 238 -2.47 -14.25 2.42
N ALA A 239 -1.31 -14.13 3.10
CA ALA A 239 0.01 -14.09 2.47
C ALA A 239 0.53 -15.49 2.13
N ASP A 240 1.17 -15.64 0.96
CA ASP A 240 1.97 -16.80 0.60
C ASP A 240 3.38 -16.72 1.19
N LEU A 241 3.90 -15.49 1.35
CA LEU A 241 5.18 -15.18 1.98
C LEU A 241 5.08 -13.84 2.70
N ILE A 242 5.77 -13.70 3.83
CA ILE A 242 5.91 -12.42 4.55
C ILE A 242 7.37 -12.04 4.61
N LEU A 243 7.67 -10.80 4.23
CA LEU A 243 9.01 -10.21 4.25
C LEU A 243 9.05 -9.01 5.21
N PRO A 244 10.19 -8.72 5.84
CA PRO A 244 10.33 -7.49 6.64
C PRO A 244 10.06 -6.23 5.83
N SER A 245 10.50 -6.20 4.57
CA SER A 245 10.26 -5.12 3.61
C SER A 245 10.53 -5.58 2.18
N ILE A 246 10.29 -4.71 1.21
CA ILE A 246 10.65 -4.98 -0.20
C ILE A 246 12.16 -5.10 -0.41
N ALA A 247 13.00 -4.73 0.55
CA ALA A 247 14.47 -4.90 0.45
C ALA A 247 14.86 -6.38 0.28
N ASP A 248 14.04 -7.28 0.83
CA ASP A 248 14.27 -8.73 0.79
C ASP A 248 13.66 -9.39 -0.47
N LEU A 249 12.86 -8.65 -1.24
CA LEU A 249 12.14 -9.16 -2.40
C LEU A 249 13.08 -9.72 -3.50
N PRO A 250 14.22 -9.07 -3.87
CA PRO A 250 15.11 -9.65 -4.87
C PRO A 250 15.62 -11.04 -4.48
N ALA A 251 15.95 -11.26 -3.23
CA ALA A 251 16.40 -12.57 -2.74
C ALA A 251 15.27 -13.60 -2.78
N ALA A 252 14.04 -13.21 -2.44
CA ALA A 252 12.87 -14.08 -2.50
C ALA A 252 12.51 -14.48 -3.94
N LEU A 253 12.78 -13.62 -4.92
CA LEU A 253 12.56 -13.88 -6.36
C LEU A 253 13.78 -14.55 -7.05
N GLY A 254 14.88 -14.77 -6.36
CA GLY A 254 16.10 -15.33 -6.92
C GLY A 254 16.86 -14.42 -7.89
N VAL A 255 16.75 -13.11 -7.73
CA VAL A 255 17.36 -12.08 -8.60
C VAL A 255 18.24 -11.09 -7.85
#